data_e8245306362a4b993e2d35c0ccc6ec39
#
_entry.id   e8245306362a4b993e2d35c0ccc6ec39
#
_cell.length_a   1.000
_cell.length_b   1.000
_cell.length_c   1.000
_cell.angle_alpha   90.00
_cell.angle_beta   90.00
_cell.angle_gamma   90.00
#
_symmetry.space_group_name_H-M   'P 1'
#
loop_
_entity.id
_entity.type
_entity.pdbx_description
1 polymer ?
#
loop_
_entity_poly.entity_id
_entity_poly.type
_entity_poly.pdbx_seq_one_letter_code
_entity_poly.pdbx_strand_id
1 'polypeptide(L)'
;MTNEAHEKLVALHSDLVRRGAATSRSPGGVFGPVLRDSLILAIFWVLLVFYRRETYRERRQVALIGGLFALVLLQAAAVARFAPQHAEIIILPFMAMLLTVLFNGRVSMIAAMILAIVIGLQPVFHDLPALFLCVVGGVTAALTVRVLRRRSNFYGPVLIIALGYLAGALALGLMGSWGAGEIALRGVWGAANGLVSAGLTFFLLPVAESITGITTDLTLLELSDPSRPLLRRLSLEAPGTYAHSVAMANLVEAACNRIGADGLLGRVGCYYHDIGKIKNPQYFVENQTRGNNPHDRLKARQSAEIIKAHVTDGIALAREARLPEAVAAFIPEHHGTTEITYFLDRAKKSGDGGAPRPADYVYPGPKPHSAETAITMLADSVEAALRVLEDLTPQKIEEVINHIVRTKLNAGQLDEAPMTLRQIDQVKQEFVRIISGMYHNRIDYPVSSGGITATWQPKALA
;
A
#
# COMPACT_ATOMS: atom_id res chain seq x y z
N MET A 1 25.88 -0.14 59.25
CA MET A 1 25.82 1.29 58.94
C MET A 1 25.94 2.01 60.27
N THR A 2 26.92 2.86 60.44
CA THR A 2 27.09 3.66 61.69
C THR A 2 26.01 4.75 61.74
N ASN A 3 25.57 5.16 62.93
CA ASN A 3 24.58 6.22 63.15
C ASN A 3 24.96 7.49 62.38
N GLU A 4 26.21 7.85 62.32
CA GLU A 4 26.75 9.01 61.62
C GLU A 4 26.55 8.89 60.07
N ALA A 5 26.67 7.67 59.48
CA ALA A 5 26.42 7.42 58.07
C ALA A 5 24.94 7.54 57.75
N HIS A 6 24.06 7.13 58.66
CA HIS A 6 22.61 7.28 58.50
C HIS A 6 22.18 8.74 58.55
N GLU A 7 22.67 9.54 59.48
CA GLU A 7 22.38 10.98 59.57
C GLU A 7 22.87 11.75 58.34
N LYS A 8 24.08 11.46 57.84
CA LYS A 8 24.59 12.04 56.60
C LYS A 8 23.73 11.68 55.38
N LEU A 9 23.23 10.43 55.27
CA LEU A 9 22.30 10.00 54.20
C LEU A 9 20.96 10.69 54.31
N VAL A 10 20.41 10.88 55.51
CA VAL A 10 19.13 11.60 55.72
C VAL A 10 19.32 13.09 55.40
N ALA A 11 20.43 13.71 55.81
CA ALA A 11 20.73 15.09 55.48
C ALA A 11 20.89 15.29 53.95
N LEU A 12 21.63 14.39 53.27
CA LEU A 12 21.78 14.41 51.81
C LEU A 12 20.45 14.21 51.11
N HIS A 13 19.62 13.27 51.55
CA HIS A 13 18.31 13.05 51.03
C HIS A 13 17.40 14.28 51.17
N SER A 14 17.42 14.92 52.34
CA SER A 14 16.63 16.14 52.58
C SER A 14 17.12 17.33 51.72
N ASP A 15 18.41 17.44 51.48
CA ASP A 15 18.99 18.47 50.60
C ASP A 15 18.66 18.20 49.12
N LEU A 16 18.72 16.95 48.68
CA LEU A 16 18.29 16.53 47.31
C LEU A 16 16.80 16.77 47.09
N VAL A 17 15.95 16.52 48.10
CA VAL A 17 14.51 16.85 48.02
C VAL A 17 14.28 18.36 47.92
N ARG A 18 15.03 19.16 48.71
CA ARG A 18 14.96 20.63 48.64
C ARG A 18 15.41 21.18 47.29
N ARG A 19 16.40 20.57 46.67
CA ARG A 19 16.89 20.96 45.33
C ARG A 19 16.03 20.40 44.17
N GLY A 20 14.94 19.68 44.48
CA GLY A 20 14.08 19.08 43.48
C GLY A 20 14.71 17.86 42.78
N ALA A 21 15.88 17.38 43.26
CA ALA A 21 16.60 16.24 42.69
C ALA A 21 16.10 14.88 43.24
N ALA A 22 15.36 14.88 44.35
CA ALA A 22 14.69 13.69 44.87
C ALA A 22 13.18 13.90 44.87
N THR A 23 12.46 13.01 44.19
CA THR A 23 10.98 13.05 44.12
C THR A 23 10.40 12.73 45.51
N SER A 24 9.74 13.68 46.12
CA SER A 24 8.89 13.43 47.29
C SER A 24 7.81 12.42 46.88
N ARG A 25 7.48 11.44 47.72
CA ARG A 25 6.33 10.54 47.54
C ARG A 25 4.96 11.26 47.69
N SER A 26 4.91 12.56 47.48
CA SER A 26 3.65 13.32 47.47
C SER A 26 2.81 12.91 46.30
N PRO A 27 1.47 12.93 46.38
CA PRO A 27 0.60 12.68 45.27
C PRO A 27 0.94 13.52 44.00
N GLY A 28 1.38 14.76 44.20
CA GLY A 28 1.84 15.64 43.11
C GLY A 28 3.11 15.14 42.41
N GLY A 29 3.98 14.43 43.11
CA GLY A 29 5.20 13.85 42.55
C GLY A 29 4.94 12.72 41.55
N VAL A 30 3.78 12.06 41.63
CA VAL A 30 3.33 11.04 40.66
C VAL A 30 2.41 11.65 39.61
N PHE A 31 1.48 12.49 40.05
CA PHE A 31 0.43 13.03 39.14
C PHE A 31 0.99 14.03 38.12
N GLY A 32 1.97 14.85 38.53
CA GLY A 32 2.61 15.83 37.65
C GLY A 32 3.24 15.22 36.38
N PRO A 33 4.16 14.24 36.51
CA PRO A 33 4.73 13.55 35.35
C PRO A 33 3.69 12.86 34.46
N VAL A 34 2.70 12.19 35.05
CA VAL A 34 1.61 11.52 34.29
C VAL A 34 0.80 12.54 33.49
N LEU A 35 0.43 13.66 34.08
CA LEU A 35 -0.30 14.74 33.40
C LEU A 35 0.53 15.33 32.25
N ARG A 36 1.81 15.61 32.50
CA ARG A 36 2.74 16.13 31.48
C ARG A 36 2.85 15.16 30.30
N ASP A 37 3.09 13.87 30.54
CA ASP A 37 3.26 12.87 29.50
C ASP A 37 1.94 12.66 28.72
N SER A 38 0.80 12.69 29.42
CA SER A 38 -0.52 12.62 28.79
C SER A 38 -0.79 13.81 27.88
N LEU A 39 -0.40 15.03 28.28
CA LEU A 39 -0.54 16.23 27.44
C LEU A 39 0.34 16.15 26.17
N ILE A 40 1.59 15.67 26.32
CA ILE A 40 2.50 15.49 25.17
C ILE A 40 1.95 14.44 24.20
N LEU A 41 1.46 13.31 24.71
CA LEU A 41 0.82 12.29 23.89
C LEU A 41 -0.48 12.77 23.22
N ALA A 42 -1.26 13.61 23.91
CA ALA A 42 -2.46 14.22 23.33
C ALA A 42 -2.15 15.09 22.11
N ILE A 43 -0.99 15.77 22.09
CA ILE A 43 -0.54 16.53 20.91
C ILE A 43 -0.46 15.63 19.67
N PHE A 44 0.09 14.41 19.80
CA PHE A 44 0.14 13.46 18.68
C PHE A 44 -1.26 13.14 18.16
N TRP A 45 -2.20 12.83 19.05
CA TRP A 45 -3.56 12.48 18.64
C TRP A 45 -4.30 13.66 18.00
N VAL A 46 -4.10 14.87 18.49
CA VAL A 46 -4.62 16.09 17.88
C VAL A 46 -4.04 16.26 16.46
N LEU A 47 -2.72 16.12 16.29
CA LEU A 47 -2.09 16.21 14.99
C LEU A 47 -2.60 15.13 14.03
N LEU A 48 -2.82 13.90 14.51
CA LEU A 48 -3.39 12.82 13.70
C LEU A 48 -4.80 13.16 13.20
N VAL A 49 -5.64 13.76 14.04
CA VAL A 49 -7.00 14.23 13.66
C VAL A 49 -6.93 15.26 12.53
N PHE A 50 -5.98 16.21 12.62
CA PHE A 50 -5.87 17.28 11.62
C PHE A 50 -5.25 16.83 10.31
N TYR A 51 -4.20 15.97 10.36
CA TYR A 51 -3.43 15.61 9.17
C TYR A 51 -3.83 14.27 8.55
N ARG A 52 -4.50 13.38 9.30
CA ARG A 52 -4.89 12.04 8.88
C ARG A 52 -6.19 11.60 9.50
N ARG A 53 -7.25 12.35 9.22
CA ARG A 53 -8.59 12.10 9.76
C ARG A 53 -9.11 10.70 9.44
N GLU A 54 -8.78 10.15 8.29
CA GLU A 54 -9.14 8.79 7.89
C GLU A 54 -8.53 7.75 8.83
N THR A 55 -7.21 7.84 9.08
CA THR A 55 -6.52 6.97 10.04
C THR A 55 -7.12 7.06 11.44
N TYR A 56 -7.48 8.27 11.88
CA TYR A 56 -8.09 8.46 13.20
C TYR A 56 -9.50 7.86 13.32
N ARG A 57 -10.26 7.79 12.22
CA ARG A 57 -11.61 7.18 12.19
C ARG A 57 -11.56 5.66 12.25
N GLU A 58 -10.47 5.05 11.78
CA GLU A 58 -10.29 3.60 11.76
C GLU A 58 -9.79 3.09 13.11
N ARG A 59 -10.71 2.52 13.91
CA ARG A 59 -10.42 2.03 15.28
C ARG A 59 -9.24 1.06 15.34
N ARG A 60 -9.08 0.19 14.33
CA ARG A 60 -7.99 -0.78 14.27
C ARG A 60 -6.63 -0.11 14.10
N GLN A 61 -6.56 0.93 13.28
CA GLN A 61 -5.34 1.71 13.06
C GLN A 61 -4.94 2.50 14.32
N VAL A 62 -5.91 3.15 14.96
CA VAL A 62 -5.71 3.85 16.24
C VAL A 62 -5.23 2.90 17.33
N ALA A 63 -5.84 1.71 17.44
CA ALA A 63 -5.45 0.69 18.41
C ALA A 63 -4.02 0.18 18.17
N LEU A 64 -3.61 -0.04 16.91
CA LEU A 64 -2.25 -0.42 16.57
C LEU A 64 -1.25 0.68 16.99
N ILE A 65 -1.50 1.94 16.65
CA ILE A 65 -0.61 3.05 17.03
C ILE A 65 -0.49 3.15 18.55
N GLY A 66 -1.63 3.12 19.27
CA GLY A 66 -1.63 3.14 20.74
C GLY A 66 -0.91 1.95 21.36
N GLY A 67 -1.09 0.75 20.80
CA GLY A 67 -0.37 -0.46 21.23
C GLY A 67 1.15 -0.37 21.02
N LEU A 68 1.58 0.19 19.88
CA LEU A 68 3.00 0.43 19.62
C LEU A 68 3.59 1.48 20.57
N PHE A 69 2.87 2.54 20.89
CA PHE A 69 3.28 3.53 21.88
C PHE A 69 3.45 2.87 23.26
N ALA A 70 2.46 2.09 23.69
CA ALA A 70 2.51 1.37 24.96
C ALA A 70 3.68 0.38 24.98
N LEU A 71 3.94 -0.35 23.90
CA LEU A 71 5.07 -1.28 23.79
C LEU A 71 6.42 -0.58 23.95
N VAL A 72 6.63 0.55 23.25
CA VAL A 72 7.87 1.32 23.32
C VAL A 72 8.05 1.91 24.73
N LEU A 73 6.99 2.45 25.36
CA LEU A 73 7.05 3.00 26.70
C LEU A 73 7.32 1.93 27.77
N LEU A 74 6.70 0.74 27.63
CA LEU A 74 6.97 -0.38 28.52
C LEU A 74 8.41 -0.88 28.38
N GLN A 75 8.91 -0.98 27.16
CA GLN A 75 10.29 -1.37 26.91
C GLN A 75 11.27 -0.30 27.40
N ALA A 76 10.97 0.99 27.22
CA ALA A 76 11.76 2.08 27.79
C ALA A 76 11.81 2.04 29.33
N ALA A 77 10.68 1.69 29.98
CA ALA A 77 10.63 1.48 31.41
C ALA A 77 11.50 0.28 31.87
N ALA A 78 11.54 -0.79 31.08
CA ALA A 78 12.43 -1.92 31.30
C ALA A 78 13.92 -1.51 31.16
N VAL A 79 14.27 -0.75 30.11
CA VAL A 79 15.62 -0.20 29.92
C VAL A 79 15.99 0.70 31.09
N ALA A 80 15.10 1.59 31.53
CA ALA A 80 15.31 2.43 32.71
C ALA A 80 15.61 1.64 33.99
N ARG A 81 15.05 0.44 34.11
CA ARG A 81 15.23 -0.44 35.28
C ARG A 81 16.50 -1.27 35.22
N PHE A 82 16.89 -1.78 34.07
CA PHE A 82 17.94 -2.78 33.90
C PHE A 82 19.21 -2.27 33.21
N ALA A 83 19.12 -1.24 32.39
CA ALA A 83 20.22 -0.68 31.60
C ALA A 83 20.08 0.84 31.40
N PRO A 84 19.94 1.65 32.45
CA PRO A 84 19.57 3.07 32.36
C PRO A 84 20.55 3.92 31.54
N GLN A 85 21.80 3.48 31.40
CA GLN A 85 22.84 4.16 30.62
C GLN A 85 22.75 3.92 29.12
N HIS A 86 21.87 3.02 28.64
CA HIS A 86 21.79 2.54 27.27
C HIS A 86 20.44 2.86 26.60
N ALA A 87 20.12 4.15 26.48
CA ALA A 87 18.89 4.59 25.82
C ALA A 87 18.83 4.18 24.34
N GLU A 88 19.97 3.91 23.71
CA GLU A 88 20.09 3.41 22.34
C GLU A 88 19.51 2.00 22.13
N ILE A 89 19.19 1.26 23.20
CA ILE A 89 18.54 -0.05 23.13
C ILE A 89 17.01 0.09 22.99
N ILE A 90 16.45 1.27 23.22
CA ILE A 90 15.01 1.48 23.13
C ILE A 90 14.53 1.27 21.69
N ILE A 91 13.53 0.38 21.48
CA ILE A 91 13.03 -0.04 20.18
C ILE A 91 12.17 1.01 19.44
N LEU A 92 12.45 2.29 19.68
CA LEU A 92 11.81 3.40 19.00
C LEU A 92 11.98 3.33 17.47
N PRO A 93 13.16 2.94 16.92
CA PRO A 93 13.33 2.72 15.49
C PRO A 93 12.37 1.68 14.89
N PHE A 94 12.09 0.59 15.59
CA PHE A 94 11.11 -0.42 15.16
C PHE A 94 9.72 0.20 14.95
N MET A 95 9.22 0.92 15.96
CA MET A 95 7.92 1.61 15.83
C MET A 95 7.94 2.61 14.67
N ALA A 96 9.00 3.40 14.55
CA ALA A 96 9.12 4.39 13.48
C ALA A 96 9.13 3.73 12.08
N MET A 97 9.86 2.63 11.91
CA MET A 97 9.86 1.87 10.66
C MET A 97 8.47 1.33 10.32
N LEU A 98 7.83 0.66 11.28
CA LEU A 98 6.52 0.05 11.08
C LEU A 98 5.45 1.11 10.73
N LEU A 99 5.42 2.23 11.46
CA LEU A 99 4.51 3.34 11.14
C LEU A 99 4.80 3.99 9.79
N THR A 100 6.05 4.03 9.35
CA THR A 100 6.40 4.58 8.04
C THR A 100 5.87 3.70 6.92
N VAL A 101 6.00 2.37 7.04
CA VAL A 101 5.51 1.41 6.04
C VAL A 101 3.99 1.44 5.95
N LEU A 102 3.30 1.46 7.10
CA LEU A 102 1.84 1.38 7.14
C LEU A 102 1.15 2.71 6.78
N PHE A 103 1.71 3.83 7.22
CA PHE A 103 1.02 5.12 7.07
C PHE A 103 1.81 6.10 6.19
N ASN A 104 2.89 6.62 6.69
CA ASN A 104 3.91 7.41 5.97
C ASN A 104 5.02 7.91 6.92
N GLY A 105 6.12 8.43 6.33
CA GLY A 105 7.24 8.95 7.11
C GLY A 105 6.92 10.19 7.96
N ARG A 106 5.91 11.00 7.59
CA ARG A 106 5.53 12.20 8.38
C ARG A 106 4.88 11.81 9.71
N VAL A 107 3.90 10.92 9.67
CA VAL A 107 3.23 10.40 10.88
C VAL A 107 4.24 9.71 11.79
N SER A 108 5.09 8.88 11.21
CA SER A 108 6.14 8.15 11.92
C SER A 108 7.14 9.08 12.60
N MET A 109 7.62 10.10 11.88
CA MET A 109 8.59 11.07 12.42
C MET A 109 8.00 11.85 13.60
N ILE A 110 6.75 12.33 13.48
CA ILE A 110 6.04 13.01 14.57
C ILE A 110 5.89 12.07 15.78
N ALA A 111 5.46 10.83 15.55
CA ALA A 111 5.34 9.81 16.61
C ALA A 111 6.66 9.55 17.32
N ALA A 112 7.74 9.36 16.56
CA ALA A 112 9.07 9.12 17.09
C ALA A 112 9.59 10.31 17.92
N MET A 113 9.42 11.54 17.44
CA MET A 113 9.82 12.75 18.16
C MET A 113 9.04 12.91 19.47
N ILE A 114 7.73 12.70 19.45
CA ILE A 114 6.87 12.82 20.64
C ILE A 114 7.27 11.77 21.70
N LEU A 115 7.46 10.50 21.29
CA LEU A 115 7.91 9.47 22.22
C LEU A 115 9.33 9.71 22.73
N ALA A 116 10.24 10.19 21.88
CA ALA A 116 11.59 10.57 22.32
C ALA A 116 11.54 11.66 23.42
N ILE A 117 10.66 12.65 23.27
CA ILE A 117 10.45 13.70 24.29
C ILE A 117 9.91 13.08 25.58
N VAL A 118 8.86 12.24 25.50
CA VAL A 118 8.28 11.58 26.69
C VAL A 118 9.34 10.75 27.42
N ILE A 119 10.13 9.97 26.67
CA ILE A 119 11.21 9.15 27.23
C ILE A 119 12.30 10.01 27.83
N GLY A 120 12.80 11.03 27.13
CA GLY A 120 13.87 11.90 27.58
C GLY A 120 13.50 12.77 28.79
N LEU A 121 12.20 12.99 29.03
CA LEU A 121 11.72 13.72 30.23
C LEU A 121 11.57 12.83 31.47
N GLN A 122 11.80 11.51 31.36
CA GLN A 122 11.75 10.64 32.53
C GLN A 122 12.96 10.87 33.44
N PRO A 123 12.79 10.86 34.77
CA PRO A 123 13.87 11.16 35.70
C PRO A 123 15.15 10.31 35.57
N VAL A 124 14.98 9.08 35.05
CA VAL A 124 16.10 8.14 34.81
C VAL A 124 16.91 8.51 33.57
N PHE A 125 16.27 9.17 32.61
CA PHE A 125 16.86 9.56 31.31
C PHE A 125 17.05 11.10 31.22
N HIS A 126 17.11 11.81 32.35
CA HIS A 126 17.14 13.27 32.39
C HIS A 126 18.35 13.91 31.69
N ASP A 127 19.19 13.11 31.07
CA ASP A 127 20.35 13.55 30.33
C ASP A 127 20.04 13.81 28.87
N LEU A 128 20.57 14.91 28.33
CA LEU A 128 20.50 15.24 26.90
C LEU A 128 20.84 14.05 25.95
N PRO A 129 21.81 13.16 26.30
CA PRO A 129 22.13 11.97 25.52
C PRO A 129 20.97 11.06 25.22
N ALA A 130 20.11 10.74 26.19
CA ALA A 130 18.99 9.81 25.98
C ALA A 130 17.93 10.37 24.99
N LEU A 131 17.52 11.64 25.21
CA LEU A 131 16.62 12.35 24.32
C LEU A 131 17.18 12.40 22.89
N PHE A 132 18.44 12.82 22.76
CA PHE A 132 19.09 13.01 21.48
C PHE A 132 19.22 11.69 20.70
N LEU A 133 19.67 10.60 21.34
CA LEU A 133 19.79 9.29 20.69
C LEU A 133 18.43 8.70 20.30
N CYS A 134 17.40 8.88 21.12
CA CYS A 134 16.02 8.48 20.75
C CYS A 134 15.53 9.26 19.53
N VAL A 135 15.74 10.57 19.46
CA VAL A 135 15.39 11.38 18.28
C VAL A 135 16.15 10.90 17.05
N VAL A 136 17.47 10.75 17.15
CA VAL A 136 18.32 10.30 16.05
C VAL A 136 17.87 8.92 15.53
N GLY A 137 17.69 7.95 16.43
CA GLY A 137 17.27 6.60 16.07
C GLY A 137 15.88 6.57 15.42
N GLY A 138 14.90 7.28 16.00
CA GLY A 138 13.54 7.34 15.48
C GLY A 138 13.44 8.07 14.14
N VAL A 139 14.12 9.22 13.99
CA VAL A 139 14.10 10.01 12.76
C VAL A 139 14.84 9.30 11.63
N THR A 140 16.03 8.75 11.88
CA THR A 140 16.76 7.97 10.86
C THR A 140 15.93 6.77 10.40
N ALA A 141 15.30 6.05 11.32
CA ALA A 141 14.41 4.95 10.99
C ALA A 141 13.21 5.40 10.11
N ALA A 142 12.56 6.50 10.45
CA ALA A 142 11.44 7.04 9.67
C ALA A 142 11.83 7.48 8.25
N LEU A 143 13.06 7.97 8.06
CA LEU A 143 13.55 8.43 6.76
C LEU A 143 13.98 7.29 5.84
N THR A 144 14.48 6.18 6.39
CA THR A 144 15.08 5.07 5.62
C THR A 144 14.07 4.18 4.93
N VAL A 145 12.86 4.08 5.46
CA VAL A 145 11.84 3.14 4.95
C VAL A 145 11.28 3.53 3.57
N ARG A 146 11.50 4.76 3.10
CA ARG A 146 11.18 5.15 1.71
C ARG A 146 11.86 4.27 0.64
N VAL A 147 12.87 3.49 1.02
CA VAL A 147 13.67 2.63 0.12
C VAL A 147 13.21 1.16 0.17
N LEU A 148 12.28 0.79 1.05
CA LEU A 148 11.85 -0.61 1.28
C LEU A 148 10.85 -1.12 0.21
N ARG A 149 11.16 -0.94 -1.08
CA ARG A 149 10.39 -1.53 -2.18
C ARG A 149 10.79 -2.98 -2.53
N ARG A 150 11.83 -3.52 -1.91
CA ARG A 150 12.29 -4.91 -2.12
C ARG A 150 12.80 -5.50 -0.82
N ARG A 151 12.56 -6.81 -0.60
CA ARG A 151 13.13 -7.54 0.56
C ARG A 151 14.66 -7.47 0.60
N SER A 152 15.31 -7.37 -0.56
CA SER A 152 16.76 -7.19 -0.65
C SER A 152 17.26 -5.86 -0.08
N ASN A 153 16.40 -4.87 0.10
CA ASN A 153 16.75 -3.56 0.64
C ASN A 153 16.76 -3.51 2.17
N PHE A 154 16.64 -4.66 2.85
CA PHE A 154 16.68 -4.77 4.31
C PHE A 154 17.95 -4.15 4.95
N TYR A 155 19.09 -4.28 4.28
CA TYR A 155 20.37 -3.78 4.81
C TYR A 155 20.47 -2.26 4.84
N GLY A 156 19.79 -1.56 3.95
CA GLY A 156 19.84 -0.10 3.88
C GLY A 156 19.39 0.58 5.18
N PRO A 157 18.18 0.30 5.69
CA PRO A 157 17.70 0.79 6.97
C PRO A 157 18.63 0.47 8.13
N VAL A 158 19.11 -0.78 8.23
CA VAL A 158 20.03 -1.20 9.29
C VAL A 158 21.29 -0.32 9.30
N LEU A 159 21.91 -0.15 8.13
CA LEU A 159 23.12 0.65 7.98
C LEU A 159 22.89 2.13 8.34
N ILE A 160 21.80 2.73 7.86
CA ILE A 160 21.52 4.15 8.10
C ILE A 160 21.18 4.41 9.56
N ILE A 161 20.44 3.52 10.23
CA ILE A 161 20.17 3.61 11.67
C ILE A 161 21.47 3.46 12.45
N ALA A 162 22.32 2.48 12.10
CA ALA A 162 23.61 2.27 12.74
C ALA A 162 24.52 3.51 12.61
N LEU A 163 24.61 4.08 11.41
CA LEU A 163 25.38 5.32 11.15
C LEU A 163 24.80 6.50 11.89
N GLY A 164 23.46 6.60 11.98
CA GLY A 164 22.79 7.63 12.78
C GLY A 164 23.19 7.57 14.27
N TYR A 165 23.11 6.38 14.87
CA TYR A 165 23.52 6.20 16.26
C TYR A 165 25.01 6.45 16.47
N LEU A 166 25.88 6.00 15.55
CA LEU A 166 27.31 6.25 15.63
C LEU A 166 27.63 7.75 15.54
N ALA A 167 26.99 8.47 14.60
CA ALA A 167 27.14 9.91 14.46
C ALA A 167 26.63 10.66 15.70
N GLY A 168 25.50 10.22 16.26
CA GLY A 168 24.96 10.77 17.50
C GLY A 168 25.88 10.52 18.69
N ALA A 169 26.42 9.31 18.84
CA ALA A 169 27.38 8.98 19.87
C ALA A 169 28.68 9.79 19.74
N LEU A 170 29.16 9.97 18.51
CA LEU A 170 30.35 10.81 18.24
C LEU A 170 30.11 12.27 18.61
N ALA A 171 28.95 12.83 18.22
CA ALA A 171 28.59 14.21 18.54
C ALA A 171 28.59 14.45 20.07
N LEU A 172 27.96 13.54 20.83
CA LEU A 172 27.92 13.60 22.29
C LEU A 172 29.32 13.39 22.93
N GLY A 173 30.13 12.50 22.34
CA GLY A 173 31.50 12.29 22.78
C GLY A 173 32.37 13.54 22.57
N LEU A 174 32.25 14.23 21.45
CA LEU A 174 32.95 15.50 21.18
C LEU A 174 32.51 16.64 22.11
N MET A 175 31.28 16.58 22.65
CA MET A 175 30.83 17.50 23.70
C MET A 175 31.44 17.16 25.09
N GLY A 176 32.35 16.20 25.16
CA GLY A 176 33.03 15.80 26.39
C GLY A 176 32.21 14.85 27.27
N SER A 177 31.10 14.29 26.78
CA SER A 177 30.25 13.40 27.55
C SER A 177 30.81 11.97 27.65
N TRP A 178 31.57 11.48 26.62
CA TRP A 178 32.03 10.08 26.55
C TRP A 178 33.44 9.93 25.97
N GLY A 179 34.16 8.87 26.43
CA GLY A 179 35.44 8.45 25.85
C GLY A 179 35.25 7.59 24.58
N ALA A 180 36.33 7.36 23.84
CA ALA A 180 36.31 6.63 22.57
C ALA A 180 35.71 5.21 22.70
N GLY A 181 35.99 4.49 23.79
CA GLY A 181 35.45 3.16 24.05
C GLY A 181 33.95 3.18 24.28
N GLU A 182 33.41 4.17 24.95
CA GLU A 182 31.98 4.34 25.17
C GLU A 182 31.26 4.72 23.88
N ILE A 183 31.84 5.61 23.05
CA ILE A 183 31.31 5.96 21.73
C ILE A 183 31.20 4.70 20.86
N ALA A 184 32.24 3.87 20.82
CA ALA A 184 32.23 2.62 20.06
C ALA A 184 31.15 1.64 20.55
N LEU A 185 31.03 1.46 21.88
CA LEU A 185 30.05 0.59 22.51
C LEU A 185 28.63 1.02 22.18
N ARG A 186 28.32 2.33 22.25
CA ARG A 186 27.01 2.88 21.89
C ARG A 186 26.72 2.72 20.39
N GLY A 187 27.75 2.87 19.55
CA GLY A 187 27.61 2.55 18.10
C GLY A 187 27.25 1.09 17.85
N VAL A 188 27.84 0.15 18.58
CA VAL A 188 27.51 -1.29 18.50
C VAL A 188 26.06 -1.56 18.94
N TRP A 189 25.64 -1.00 20.08
CA TRP A 189 24.26 -1.14 20.56
C TRP A 189 23.25 -0.51 19.59
N GLY A 190 23.58 0.65 19.02
CA GLY A 190 22.74 1.29 17.98
C GLY A 190 22.63 0.45 16.71
N ALA A 191 23.72 -0.19 16.27
CA ALA A 191 23.70 -1.11 15.14
C ALA A 191 22.85 -2.36 15.43
N ALA A 192 23.00 -2.93 16.63
CA ALA A 192 22.19 -4.05 17.08
C ALA A 192 20.70 -3.67 17.14
N ASN A 193 20.35 -2.49 17.66
CA ASN A 193 18.98 -1.99 17.65
C ASN A 193 18.46 -1.83 16.22
N GLY A 194 19.24 -1.26 15.29
CA GLY A 194 18.87 -1.15 13.88
C GLY A 194 18.54 -2.50 13.26
N LEU A 195 19.36 -3.53 13.53
CA LEU A 195 19.15 -4.89 13.05
C LEU A 195 17.87 -5.51 13.64
N VAL A 196 17.71 -5.44 14.96
CA VAL A 196 16.53 -5.96 15.67
C VAL A 196 15.25 -5.24 15.20
N SER A 197 15.29 -3.91 15.10
CA SER A 197 14.15 -3.10 14.67
C SER A 197 13.73 -3.42 13.24
N ALA A 198 14.67 -3.57 12.31
CA ALA A 198 14.39 -3.97 10.96
C ALA A 198 13.81 -5.40 10.90
N GLY A 199 14.41 -6.36 11.62
CA GLY A 199 13.92 -7.74 11.70
C GLY A 199 12.49 -7.82 12.24
N LEU A 200 12.22 -7.13 13.37
CA LEU A 200 10.88 -7.06 13.95
C LEU A 200 9.86 -6.42 12.97
N THR A 201 10.25 -5.35 12.27
CA THR A 201 9.38 -4.70 11.29
C THR A 201 8.98 -5.68 10.20
N PHE A 202 9.92 -6.38 9.56
CA PHE A 202 9.62 -7.35 8.53
C PHE A 202 8.77 -8.53 9.02
N PHE A 203 9.08 -9.03 10.22
CA PHE A 203 8.36 -10.16 10.79
C PHE A 203 6.92 -9.80 11.19
N LEU A 204 6.71 -8.61 11.78
CA LEU A 204 5.42 -8.17 12.27
C LEU A 204 4.58 -7.43 11.24
N LEU A 205 5.15 -7.02 10.10
CA LEU A 205 4.43 -6.29 9.06
C LEU A 205 3.17 -7.02 8.57
N PRO A 206 3.19 -8.32 8.22
CA PRO A 206 1.98 -9.02 7.78
C PRO A 206 0.90 -9.07 8.87
N VAL A 207 1.30 -9.15 10.14
CA VAL A 207 0.37 -9.12 11.27
C VAL A 207 -0.27 -7.72 11.40
N ALA A 208 0.54 -6.67 11.27
CA ALA A 208 0.07 -5.29 11.32
C ALA A 208 -0.88 -4.97 10.14
N GLU A 209 -0.57 -5.43 8.93
CA GLU A 209 -1.46 -5.34 7.76
C GLU A 209 -2.80 -6.06 8.02
N SER A 210 -2.76 -7.28 8.55
CA SER A 210 -3.97 -8.05 8.89
C SER A 210 -4.84 -7.36 9.94
N ILE A 211 -4.23 -6.72 10.94
CA ILE A 211 -4.95 -6.00 11.99
C ILE A 211 -5.58 -4.71 11.44
N THR A 212 -4.83 -3.96 10.63
CA THR A 212 -5.23 -2.62 10.16
C THR A 212 -6.07 -2.66 8.89
N GLY A 213 -5.98 -3.73 8.11
CA GLY A 213 -6.55 -3.81 6.75
C GLY A 213 -5.77 -2.99 5.71
N ILE A 214 -4.62 -2.41 6.07
CA ILE A 214 -3.77 -1.66 5.15
C ILE A 214 -3.00 -2.65 4.28
N THR A 215 -2.98 -2.41 2.97
CA THR A 215 -2.14 -3.13 2.00
C THR A 215 -0.91 -2.29 1.69
N THR A 216 0.28 -2.79 1.99
CA THR A 216 1.52 -2.05 1.74
C THR A 216 2.09 -2.30 0.35
N ASP A 217 2.99 -1.41 -0.10
CA ASP A 217 3.72 -1.58 -1.36
C ASP A 217 4.45 -2.94 -1.42
N LEU A 218 4.93 -3.45 -0.28
CA LEU A 218 5.61 -4.74 -0.24
C LEU A 218 4.67 -5.89 -0.59
N THR A 219 3.48 -5.92 0.00
CA THR A 219 2.44 -6.91 -0.32
C THR A 219 1.96 -6.75 -1.77
N LEU A 220 1.79 -5.51 -2.27
CA LEU A 220 1.44 -5.28 -3.67
C LEU A 220 2.52 -5.81 -4.63
N LEU A 221 3.79 -5.58 -4.35
CA LEU A 221 4.89 -6.12 -5.17
C LEU A 221 4.96 -7.64 -5.14
N GLU A 222 4.68 -8.27 -4.00
CA GLU A 222 4.56 -9.72 -3.92
C GLU A 222 3.38 -10.25 -4.74
N LEU A 223 2.25 -9.55 -4.75
CA LEU A 223 1.08 -9.90 -5.54
C LEU A 223 1.29 -9.65 -7.04
N SER A 224 2.20 -8.75 -7.41
CA SER A 224 2.54 -8.49 -8.82
C SER A 224 3.39 -9.57 -9.48
N ASP A 225 3.90 -10.54 -8.73
CA ASP A 225 4.73 -11.64 -9.25
C ASP A 225 3.88 -12.60 -10.11
N PRO A 226 4.20 -12.75 -11.41
CA PRO A 226 3.47 -13.66 -12.31
C PRO A 226 3.51 -15.14 -11.88
N SER A 227 4.46 -15.52 -11.02
CA SER A 227 4.58 -16.88 -10.50
C SER A 227 3.56 -17.21 -9.39
N ARG A 228 2.84 -16.23 -8.88
CA ARG A 228 1.76 -16.43 -7.91
C ARG A 228 0.73 -17.43 -8.46
N PRO A 229 0.27 -18.38 -7.65
CA PRO A 229 -0.58 -19.49 -8.11
C PRO A 229 -1.79 -19.04 -8.93
N LEU A 230 -2.48 -17.97 -8.48
CA LEU A 230 -3.67 -17.48 -9.14
C LEU A 230 -3.38 -16.79 -10.49
N LEU A 231 -2.32 -15.98 -10.57
CA LEU A 231 -1.88 -15.35 -11.82
C LEU A 231 -1.35 -16.39 -12.82
N ARG A 232 -0.57 -17.35 -12.33
CA ARG A 232 -0.11 -18.48 -13.15
C ARG A 232 -1.28 -19.28 -13.70
N ARG A 233 -2.30 -19.54 -12.87
CA ARG A 233 -3.51 -20.20 -13.29
C ARG A 233 -4.25 -19.40 -14.36
N LEU A 234 -4.41 -18.08 -14.16
CA LEU A 234 -5.01 -17.17 -15.15
C LEU A 234 -4.26 -17.22 -16.48
N SER A 235 -2.93 -17.22 -16.47
CA SER A 235 -2.11 -17.24 -17.68
C SER A 235 -2.22 -18.56 -18.48
N LEU A 236 -2.50 -19.67 -17.81
CA LEU A 236 -2.63 -20.99 -18.44
C LEU A 236 -4.06 -21.30 -18.91
N GLU A 237 -5.07 -20.95 -18.08
CA GLU A 237 -6.48 -21.30 -18.32
C GLU A 237 -7.22 -20.21 -19.14
N ALA A 238 -6.82 -18.93 -19.02
CA ALA A 238 -7.41 -17.80 -19.72
C ALA A 238 -6.33 -16.83 -20.26
N PRO A 239 -5.50 -17.27 -21.22
CA PRO A 239 -4.31 -16.50 -21.66
C PRO A 239 -4.66 -15.16 -22.29
N GLY A 240 -5.80 -15.05 -22.98
CA GLY A 240 -6.28 -13.78 -23.54
C GLY A 240 -6.62 -12.77 -22.43
N THR A 241 -7.33 -13.21 -21.38
CA THR A 241 -7.63 -12.38 -20.21
C THR A 241 -6.35 -11.97 -19.48
N TYR A 242 -5.37 -12.85 -19.32
CA TYR A 242 -4.08 -12.52 -18.74
C TYR A 242 -3.35 -11.42 -19.54
N ALA A 243 -3.28 -11.57 -20.86
CA ALA A 243 -2.65 -10.58 -21.74
C ALA A 243 -3.35 -9.21 -21.67
N HIS A 244 -4.69 -9.20 -21.68
CA HIS A 244 -5.52 -8.02 -21.46
C HIS A 244 -5.20 -7.35 -20.13
N SER A 245 -5.22 -8.11 -19.02
CA SER A 245 -4.93 -7.59 -17.69
C SER A 245 -3.54 -6.94 -17.57
N VAL A 246 -2.52 -7.54 -18.21
CA VAL A 246 -1.15 -6.98 -18.24
C VAL A 246 -1.10 -5.68 -19.07
N ALA A 247 -1.77 -5.62 -20.21
CA ALA A 247 -1.81 -4.42 -21.03
C ALA A 247 -2.51 -3.27 -20.30
N MET A 248 -3.66 -3.55 -19.69
CA MET A 248 -4.40 -2.59 -18.88
C MET A 248 -3.62 -2.09 -17.68
N ALA A 249 -2.89 -2.98 -16.99
CA ALA A 249 -2.13 -2.63 -15.79
C ALA A 249 -1.13 -1.49 -16.03
N ASN A 250 -0.47 -1.47 -17.19
CA ASN A 250 0.45 -0.39 -17.56
C ASN A 250 -0.29 0.94 -17.79
N LEU A 251 -1.45 0.89 -18.43
CA LEU A 251 -2.28 2.06 -18.71
C LEU A 251 -2.83 2.67 -17.42
N VAL A 252 -3.37 1.82 -16.53
CA VAL A 252 -3.96 2.24 -15.26
C VAL A 252 -2.89 2.79 -14.31
N GLU A 253 -1.73 2.12 -14.19
CA GLU A 253 -0.62 2.63 -13.35
C GLU A 253 -0.18 4.03 -13.75
N ALA A 254 0.01 4.26 -15.05
CA ALA A 254 0.42 5.57 -15.54
C ALA A 254 -0.65 6.64 -15.27
N ALA A 255 -1.92 6.32 -15.48
CA ALA A 255 -3.03 7.25 -15.22
C ALA A 255 -3.20 7.56 -13.72
N CYS A 256 -3.08 6.54 -12.85
CA CYS A 256 -3.07 6.75 -11.40
C CYS A 256 -1.92 7.66 -10.97
N ASN A 257 -0.69 7.37 -11.42
CA ASN A 257 0.48 8.20 -11.13
C ASN A 257 0.30 9.65 -11.60
N ARG A 258 -0.36 9.86 -12.75
CA ARG A 258 -0.62 11.19 -13.33
C ARG A 258 -1.45 12.07 -12.42
N ILE A 259 -2.39 11.50 -11.67
CA ILE A 259 -3.30 12.24 -10.77
C ILE A 259 -2.88 12.16 -9.29
N GLY A 260 -1.75 11.50 -8.98
CA GLY A 260 -1.26 11.31 -7.61
C GLY A 260 -1.99 10.21 -6.83
N ALA A 261 -2.70 9.30 -7.51
CA ALA A 261 -3.28 8.09 -6.95
C ALA A 261 -2.23 6.95 -6.90
N ASP A 262 -2.59 5.82 -6.28
CA ASP A 262 -1.67 4.69 -6.12
C ASP A 262 -1.55 3.87 -7.42
N GLY A 263 -0.49 4.16 -8.20
CA GLY A 263 -0.22 3.46 -9.45
C GLY A 263 0.12 1.98 -9.26
N LEU A 264 0.78 1.60 -8.16
CA LEU A 264 1.12 0.20 -7.89
C LEU A 264 -0.15 -0.60 -7.55
N LEU A 265 -1.04 -0.04 -6.72
CA LEU A 265 -2.34 -0.64 -6.43
C LEU A 265 -3.17 -0.79 -7.72
N GLY A 266 -3.23 0.27 -8.55
CA GLY A 266 -3.91 0.23 -9.84
C GLY A 266 -3.38 -0.89 -10.75
N ARG A 267 -2.05 -1.03 -10.88
CA ARG A 267 -1.41 -2.11 -11.63
C ARG A 267 -1.79 -3.49 -11.10
N VAL A 268 -1.63 -3.70 -9.79
CA VAL A 268 -1.89 -5.00 -9.17
C VAL A 268 -3.37 -5.33 -9.22
N GLY A 269 -4.26 -4.36 -8.96
CA GLY A 269 -5.69 -4.53 -9.09
C GLY A 269 -6.10 -5.01 -10.48
N CYS A 270 -5.50 -4.42 -11.54
CA CYS A 270 -5.72 -4.87 -12.92
C CYS A 270 -5.29 -6.31 -13.16
N TYR A 271 -4.23 -6.83 -12.54
CA TYR A 271 -3.86 -8.24 -12.72
C TYR A 271 -4.93 -9.20 -12.21
N TYR A 272 -5.74 -8.79 -11.25
CA TYR A 272 -6.72 -9.64 -10.58
C TYR A 272 -8.17 -9.30 -10.91
N HIS A 273 -8.48 -8.18 -11.60
CA HIS A 273 -9.86 -7.73 -11.80
C HIS A 273 -10.76 -8.77 -12.48
N ASP A 274 -10.18 -9.54 -13.37
CA ASP A 274 -10.86 -10.49 -14.26
C ASP A 274 -10.57 -11.97 -13.96
N ILE A 275 -10.04 -12.31 -12.79
CA ILE A 275 -9.65 -13.68 -12.42
C ILE A 275 -10.83 -14.67 -12.48
N GLY A 276 -12.06 -14.19 -12.32
CA GLY A 276 -13.25 -15.04 -12.39
C GLY A 276 -13.49 -15.64 -13.76
N LYS A 277 -12.95 -15.07 -14.83
CA LYS A 277 -13.01 -15.61 -16.20
C LYS A 277 -12.31 -16.97 -16.35
N ILE A 278 -11.44 -17.34 -15.38
CA ILE A 278 -10.83 -18.68 -15.32
C ILE A 278 -11.88 -19.79 -15.33
N LYS A 279 -13.04 -19.57 -14.72
CA LYS A 279 -14.08 -20.60 -14.62
C LYS A 279 -14.68 -21.00 -15.98
N ASN A 280 -14.84 -20.00 -16.87
CA ASN A 280 -15.50 -20.19 -18.16
C ASN A 280 -14.83 -19.37 -19.26
N PRO A 281 -13.53 -19.53 -19.53
CA PRO A 281 -12.75 -18.61 -20.37
C PRO A 281 -13.29 -18.53 -21.83
N GLN A 282 -13.87 -19.62 -22.36
CA GLN A 282 -14.40 -19.69 -23.72
C GLN A 282 -15.57 -18.73 -24.00
N TYR A 283 -16.22 -18.20 -22.97
CA TYR A 283 -17.30 -17.23 -23.13
C TYR A 283 -16.82 -15.78 -23.26
N PHE A 284 -15.54 -15.52 -23.06
CA PHE A 284 -14.95 -14.18 -23.14
C PHE A 284 -14.17 -14.03 -24.45
N VAL A 285 -14.48 -12.97 -25.20
CA VAL A 285 -14.02 -12.78 -26.58
C VAL A 285 -12.50 -12.83 -26.74
N GLU A 286 -11.76 -12.36 -25.75
CA GLU A 286 -10.31 -12.35 -25.74
C GLU A 286 -9.68 -13.76 -25.65
N ASN A 287 -10.43 -14.77 -25.21
CA ASN A 287 -10.00 -16.17 -25.16
C ASN A 287 -10.60 -17.02 -26.29
N GLN A 288 -11.43 -16.44 -27.16
CA GLN A 288 -12.07 -17.18 -28.26
C GLN A 288 -11.16 -17.29 -29.48
N THR A 289 -11.24 -18.42 -30.17
CA THR A 289 -10.73 -18.56 -31.54
C THR A 289 -11.75 -18.04 -32.55
N ARG A 290 -11.28 -17.38 -33.61
CA ARG A 290 -12.16 -16.79 -34.65
C ARG A 290 -13.20 -17.80 -35.14
N GLY A 291 -14.47 -17.39 -35.18
CA GLY A 291 -15.57 -18.13 -35.80
C GLY A 291 -16.36 -19.09 -34.90
N ASN A 292 -16.10 -19.16 -33.60
CA ASN A 292 -16.85 -19.99 -32.66
C ASN A 292 -17.20 -19.24 -31.38
N ASN A 293 -18.29 -18.46 -31.40
CA ASN A 293 -18.78 -17.76 -30.22
C ASN A 293 -19.86 -18.61 -29.51
N PRO A 294 -19.59 -19.17 -28.30
CA PRO A 294 -20.59 -19.98 -27.59
C PRO A 294 -21.90 -19.25 -27.29
N HIS A 295 -21.87 -17.91 -27.20
CA HIS A 295 -23.04 -17.09 -26.94
C HIS A 295 -24.08 -17.14 -28.07
N ASP A 296 -23.69 -17.51 -29.29
CA ASP A 296 -24.61 -17.60 -30.45
C ASP A 296 -25.69 -18.68 -30.25
N ARG A 297 -25.39 -19.70 -29.43
CA ARG A 297 -26.27 -20.83 -29.12
C ARG A 297 -27.10 -20.61 -27.85
N LEU A 298 -26.90 -19.50 -27.12
CA LEU A 298 -27.54 -19.22 -25.84
C LEU A 298 -28.61 -18.13 -26.01
N LYS A 299 -29.62 -18.17 -25.12
CA LYS A 299 -30.52 -17.03 -24.94
C LYS A 299 -29.75 -15.83 -24.38
N ALA A 300 -30.17 -14.62 -24.73
CA ALA A 300 -29.51 -13.39 -24.29
C ALA A 300 -29.40 -13.30 -22.78
N ARG A 301 -30.42 -13.72 -22.03
CA ARG A 301 -30.40 -13.75 -20.57
C ARG A 301 -29.35 -14.71 -20.00
N GLN A 302 -29.25 -15.92 -20.56
CA GLN A 302 -28.22 -16.89 -20.13
C GLN A 302 -26.80 -16.36 -20.40
N SER A 303 -26.60 -15.71 -21.55
CA SER A 303 -25.34 -15.05 -21.85
C SER A 303 -24.98 -13.95 -20.85
N ALA A 304 -25.94 -13.10 -20.47
CA ALA A 304 -25.75 -12.05 -19.49
C ALA A 304 -25.43 -12.63 -18.09
N GLU A 305 -26.09 -13.73 -17.70
CA GLU A 305 -25.83 -14.43 -16.44
C GLU A 305 -24.38 -14.98 -16.40
N ILE A 306 -23.91 -15.61 -17.50
CA ILE A 306 -22.52 -16.12 -17.60
C ILE A 306 -21.51 -14.98 -17.54
N ILE A 307 -21.77 -13.89 -18.26
CA ILE A 307 -20.88 -12.73 -18.22
C ILE A 307 -20.81 -12.14 -16.80
N LYS A 308 -21.94 -11.95 -16.12
CA LYS A 308 -21.96 -11.45 -14.73
C LYS A 308 -21.29 -12.39 -13.74
N ALA A 309 -21.34 -13.69 -14.01
CA ALA A 309 -20.80 -14.70 -13.09
C ALA A 309 -19.29 -14.55 -12.86
N HIS A 310 -18.52 -13.96 -13.81
CA HIS A 310 -17.07 -13.75 -13.56
C HIS A 310 -16.79 -12.85 -12.36
N VAL A 311 -17.68 -11.91 -12.05
CA VAL A 311 -17.54 -11.06 -10.86
C VAL A 311 -17.68 -11.87 -9.58
N THR A 312 -18.75 -12.68 -9.47
CA THR A 312 -19.00 -13.52 -8.29
C THR A 312 -17.96 -14.63 -8.15
N ASP A 313 -17.58 -15.26 -9.24
CA ASP A 313 -16.50 -16.27 -9.28
C ASP A 313 -15.15 -15.66 -8.94
N GLY A 314 -14.88 -14.46 -9.42
CA GLY A 314 -13.67 -13.70 -9.10
C GLY A 314 -13.55 -13.38 -7.60
N ILE A 315 -14.65 -12.91 -7.00
CA ILE A 315 -14.69 -12.66 -5.54
C ILE A 315 -14.44 -13.95 -4.75
N ALA A 316 -15.01 -15.07 -5.19
CA ALA A 316 -14.78 -16.36 -4.54
C ALA A 316 -13.30 -16.79 -4.62
N LEU A 317 -12.68 -16.68 -5.82
CA LEU A 317 -11.26 -16.97 -6.03
C LEU A 317 -10.34 -16.01 -5.23
N ALA A 318 -10.69 -14.73 -5.15
CA ALA A 318 -9.96 -13.74 -4.35
C ALA A 318 -9.97 -14.09 -2.86
N ARG A 319 -11.11 -14.53 -2.32
CA ARG A 319 -11.24 -15.00 -0.94
C ARG A 319 -10.43 -16.28 -0.67
N GLU A 320 -10.49 -17.24 -1.57
CA GLU A 320 -9.70 -18.47 -1.50
C GLU A 320 -8.20 -18.17 -1.48
N ALA A 321 -7.75 -17.26 -2.36
CA ALA A 321 -6.36 -16.82 -2.45
C ALA A 321 -5.97 -15.81 -1.35
N ARG A 322 -6.89 -15.40 -0.48
CA ARG A 322 -6.68 -14.40 0.59
C ARG A 322 -6.11 -13.08 0.06
N LEU A 323 -6.64 -12.61 -1.08
CA LEU A 323 -6.24 -11.31 -1.60
C LEU A 323 -6.67 -10.20 -0.62
N PRO A 324 -5.83 -9.16 -0.44
CA PRO A 324 -6.21 -7.97 0.32
C PRO A 324 -7.46 -7.32 -0.25
N GLU A 325 -8.28 -6.74 0.63
CA GLU A 325 -9.55 -6.11 0.26
C GLU A 325 -9.36 -5.02 -0.81
N ALA A 326 -8.30 -4.20 -0.69
CA ALA A 326 -7.97 -3.17 -1.66
C ALA A 326 -7.73 -3.70 -3.08
N VAL A 327 -7.18 -4.92 -3.23
CA VAL A 327 -6.99 -5.57 -4.53
C VAL A 327 -8.26 -6.28 -4.97
N ALA A 328 -8.96 -6.95 -4.06
CA ALA A 328 -10.19 -7.68 -4.37
C ALA A 328 -11.33 -6.74 -4.81
N ALA A 329 -11.34 -5.48 -4.38
CA ALA A 329 -12.32 -4.45 -4.75
C ALA A 329 -12.36 -4.19 -6.26
N PHE A 330 -11.24 -4.37 -6.98
CA PHE A 330 -11.20 -4.21 -8.43
C PHE A 330 -12.14 -5.18 -9.17
N ILE A 331 -12.40 -6.35 -8.60
CA ILE A 331 -13.23 -7.39 -9.24
C ILE A 331 -14.69 -6.93 -9.39
N PRO A 332 -15.41 -6.48 -8.35
CA PRO A 332 -16.77 -6.00 -8.52
C PRO A 332 -16.85 -4.57 -9.05
N GLU A 333 -15.88 -3.71 -8.75
CA GLU A 333 -15.96 -2.28 -9.01
C GLU A 333 -15.62 -1.89 -10.45
N HIS A 334 -14.82 -2.69 -11.19
CA HIS A 334 -14.45 -2.33 -12.58
C HIS A 334 -15.63 -2.30 -13.55
N HIS A 335 -16.72 -3.00 -13.24
CA HIS A 335 -17.98 -2.91 -13.98
C HIS A 335 -19.03 -2.04 -13.28
N GLY A 336 -18.91 -1.86 -11.96
CA GLY A 336 -19.89 -1.10 -11.16
C GLY A 336 -21.31 -1.66 -11.34
N THR A 337 -22.24 -0.76 -11.61
CA THR A 337 -23.65 -1.08 -11.92
C THR A 337 -23.98 -0.83 -13.38
N THR A 338 -23.01 -1.03 -14.29
CA THR A 338 -23.24 -0.83 -15.73
C THR A 338 -24.14 -1.89 -16.33
N GLU A 339 -24.84 -1.50 -17.40
CA GLU A 339 -25.70 -2.37 -18.17
C GLU A 339 -24.92 -3.16 -19.23
N ILE A 340 -25.25 -4.44 -19.43
CA ILE A 340 -24.72 -5.28 -20.50
C ILE A 340 -25.59 -5.04 -21.75
N THR A 341 -25.38 -3.88 -22.37
CA THR A 341 -26.24 -3.34 -23.46
C THR A 341 -26.37 -4.30 -24.63
N TYR A 342 -25.28 -4.98 -25.03
CA TYR A 342 -25.32 -5.92 -26.16
C TYR A 342 -26.33 -7.04 -25.95
N PHE A 343 -26.38 -7.68 -24.80
CA PHE A 343 -27.33 -8.75 -24.54
C PHE A 343 -28.74 -8.24 -24.26
N LEU A 344 -28.88 -7.06 -23.66
CA LEU A 344 -30.19 -6.43 -23.49
C LEU A 344 -30.82 -6.08 -24.86
N ASP A 345 -30.07 -5.51 -25.79
CA ASP A 345 -30.54 -5.17 -27.11
C ASP A 345 -30.86 -6.43 -27.95
N ARG A 346 -30.05 -7.48 -27.77
CA ARG A 346 -30.35 -8.79 -28.37
C ARG A 346 -31.65 -9.37 -27.81
N ALA A 347 -31.90 -9.27 -26.51
CA ALA A 347 -33.14 -9.73 -25.90
C ALA A 347 -34.37 -8.94 -26.38
N LYS A 348 -34.24 -7.62 -26.53
CA LYS A 348 -35.30 -6.76 -27.08
C LYS A 348 -35.66 -7.14 -28.53
N LYS A 349 -34.66 -7.51 -29.35
CA LYS A 349 -34.83 -7.88 -30.75
C LYS A 349 -35.39 -9.30 -30.93
N SER A 350 -34.97 -10.26 -30.08
CA SER A 350 -35.36 -11.68 -30.24
C SER A 350 -36.76 -11.99 -29.76
N GLY A 351 -37.37 -11.14 -28.92
CA GLY A 351 -38.70 -11.38 -28.34
C GLY A 351 -38.84 -12.64 -27.50
N ASP A 352 -37.72 -13.26 -27.13
CA ASP A 352 -37.65 -14.61 -26.57
C ASP A 352 -37.97 -14.57 -25.04
N GLY A 353 -39.24 -14.77 -24.71
CA GLY A 353 -39.73 -14.87 -23.32
C GLY A 353 -40.41 -13.62 -22.74
N GLY A 354 -40.88 -12.69 -23.58
CA GLY A 354 -41.58 -11.45 -23.18
C GLY A 354 -40.63 -10.25 -23.10
N ALA A 355 -41.10 -9.11 -22.57
CA ALA A 355 -40.27 -7.91 -22.41
C ALA A 355 -39.12 -8.16 -21.46
N PRO A 356 -37.85 -7.95 -21.86
CA PRO A 356 -36.70 -8.18 -20.99
C PRO A 356 -36.73 -7.18 -19.83
N ARG A 357 -36.44 -7.66 -18.61
CA ARG A 357 -36.28 -6.80 -17.45
C ARG A 357 -34.88 -6.23 -17.47
N PRO A 358 -34.67 -4.90 -17.52
CA PRO A 358 -33.32 -4.29 -17.56
C PRO A 358 -32.45 -4.75 -16.41
N ALA A 359 -33.00 -4.94 -15.22
CA ALA A 359 -32.27 -5.40 -14.04
C ALA A 359 -31.57 -6.77 -14.21
N ASP A 360 -32.05 -7.65 -15.12
CA ASP A 360 -31.39 -8.92 -15.39
C ASP A 360 -30.06 -8.75 -16.16
N TYR A 361 -29.85 -7.57 -16.75
CA TYR A 361 -28.69 -7.23 -17.61
C TYR A 361 -27.77 -6.18 -16.97
N VAL A 362 -27.86 -5.94 -15.69
CA VAL A 362 -27.02 -4.97 -14.95
C VAL A 362 -26.04 -5.74 -14.07
N TYR A 363 -24.82 -5.26 -13.99
CA TYR A 363 -23.83 -5.79 -13.04
C TYR A 363 -24.22 -5.47 -11.60
N PRO A 364 -23.89 -6.35 -10.63
CA PRO A 364 -24.36 -6.20 -9.24
C PRO A 364 -23.73 -5.04 -8.47
N GLY A 365 -22.67 -4.46 -8.98
CA GLY A 365 -21.90 -3.42 -8.26
C GLY A 365 -20.96 -4.02 -7.19
N PRO A 366 -20.42 -3.17 -6.32
CA PRO A 366 -20.71 -1.74 -6.18
C PRO A 366 -20.08 -0.87 -7.27
N LYS A 367 -20.40 0.43 -7.28
CA LYS A 367 -19.69 1.44 -8.07
C LYS A 367 -18.25 1.61 -7.55
N PRO A 368 -17.32 2.15 -8.34
CA PRO A 368 -15.96 2.45 -7.87
C PRO A 368 -15.93 3.39 -6.67
N HIS A 369 -15.24 2.97 -5.58
CA HIS A 369 -15.05 3.76 -4.38
C HIS A 369 -13.67 4.41 -4.27
N SER A 370 -12.74 4.03 -5.14
CA SER A 370 -11.39 4.60 -5.21
C SER A 370 -11.11 5.18 -6.61
N ALA A 371 -10.09 6.04 -6.68
CA ALA A 371 -9.63 6.57 -7.97
C ALA A 371 -9.06 5.44 -8.85
N GLU A 372 -8.38 4.48 -8.25
CA GLU A 372 -7.73 3.36 -8.92
C GLU A 372 -8.78 2.43 -9.58
N THR A 373 -9.85 2.08 -8.88
CA THR A 373 -10.91 1.23 -9.43
C THR A 373 -11.75 1.98 -10.49
N ALA A 374 -11.96 3.29 -10.31
CA ALA A 374 -12.62 4.13 -11.30
C ALA A 374 -11.80 4.24 -12.61
N ILE A 375 -10.48 4.44 -12.49
CA ILE A 375 -9.57 4.46 -13.64
C ILE A 375 -9.57 3.09 -14.36
N THR A 376 -9.61 2.00 -13.59
CA THR A 376 -9.68 0.63 -14.15
C THR A 376 -10.99 0.43 -14.93
N MET A 377 -12.13 0.86 -14.40
CA MET A 377 -13.42 0.84 -15.13
C MET A 377 -13.34 1.59 -16.48
N LEU A 378 -12.71 2.77 -16.47
CA LEU A 378 -12.56 3.57 -17.69
C LEU A 378 -11.61 2.88 -18.68
N ALA A 379 -10.47 2.35 -18.20
CA ALA A 379 -9.47 1.69 -19.02
C ALA A 379 -10.02 0.42 -19.68
N ASP A 380 -10.75 -0.42 -18.92
CA ASP A 380 -11.40 -1.63 -19.43
C ASP A 380 -12.40 -1.31 -20.54
N SER A 381 -13.26 -0.32 -20.30
CA SER A 381 -14.24 0.12 -21.30
C SER A 381 -13.58 0.71 -22.57
N VAL A 382 -12.47 1.46 -22.40
CA VAL A 382 -11.70 2.04 -23.52
C VAL A 382 -11.00 0.93 -24.31
N GLU A 383 -10.35 -0.02 -23.65
CA GLU A 383 -9.64 -1.12 -24.31
C GLU A 383 -10.63 -1.99 -25.11
N ALA A 384 -11.75 -2.35 -24.50
CA ALA A 384 -12.80 -3.13 -25.18
C ALA A 384 -13.36 -2.43 -26.43
N ALA A 385 -13.56 -1.11 -26.37
CA ALA A 385 -14.05 -0.34 -27.51
C ALA A 385 -13.01 -0.19 -28.62
N LEU A 386 -11.75 0.01 -28.28
CA LEU A 386 -10.66 0.17 -29.26
C LEU A 386 -10.31 -1.14 -29.96
N ARG A 387 -10.52 -2.29 -29.31
CA ARG A 387 -10.23 -3.62 -29.86
C ARG A 387 -11.00 -3.93 -31.13
N VAL A 388 -12.18 -3.36 -31.29
CA VAL A 388 -13.08 -3.63 -32.44
C VAL A 388 -12.94 -2.62 -33.59
N LEU A 389 -12.07 -1.62 -33.46
CA LEU A 389 -11.82 -0.60 -34.46
C LEU A 389 -10.64 -0.98 -35.35
N GLU A 390 -10.83 -0.85 -36.68
CA GLU A 390 -9.81 -1.18 -37.67
C GLU A 390 -8.76 -0.05 -37.82
N ASP A 391 -9.21 1.22 -37.77
CA ASP A 391 -8.38 2.41 -37.97
C ASP A 391 -8.24 3.22 -36.64
N LEU A 392 -7.10 3.09 -36.00
CA LEU A 392 -6.80 3.77 -34.73
C LEU A 392 -5.94 5.02 -34.95
N THR A 393 -6.55 6.08 -35.50
CA THR A 393 -5.92 7.41 -35.52
C THR A 393 -5.98 8.08 -34.16
N PRO A 394 -5.05 8.98 -33.81
CA PRO A 394 -5.08 9.69 -32.52
C PRO A 394 -6.40 10.41 -32.26
N GLN A 395 -7.01 11.01 -33.29
CA GLN A 395 -8.29 11.68 -33.20
C GLN A 395 -9.41 10.68 -32.85
N LYS A 396 -9.41 9.52 -33.47
CA LYS A 396 -10.42 8.48 -33.22
C LYS A 396 -10.28 7.89 -31.81
N ILE A 397 -9.05 7.68 -31.36
CA ILE A 397 -8.76 7.26 -29.98
C ILE A 397 -9.32 8.27 -28.98
N GLU A 398 -9.06 9.56 -29.19
CA GLU A 398 -9.57 10.63 -28.34
C GLU A 398 -11.11 10.71 -28.33
N GLU A 399 -11.75 10.58 -29.49
CA GLU A 399 -13.22 10.55 -29.59
C GLU A 399 -13.82 9.39 -28.78
N VAL A 400 -13.26 8.19 -28.89
CA VAL A 400 -13.71 7.00 -28.16
C VAL A 400 -13.55 7.18 -26.66
N ILE A 401 -12.37 7.65 -26.21
CA ILE A 401 -12.11 7.91 -24.78
C ILE A 401 -13.11 8.94 -24.25
N ASN A 402 -13.30 10.06 -24.95
CA ASN A 402 -14.25 11.10 -24.55
C ASN A 402 -15.69 10.59 -24.49
N HIS A 403 -16.10 9.76 -25.45
CA HIS A 403 -17.43 9.15 -25.47
C HIS A 403 -17.63 8.23 -24.25
N ILE A 404 -16.69 7.33 -23.97
CA ILE A 404 -16.77 6.39 -22.85
C ILE A 404 -16.82 7.12 -21.51
N VAL A 405 -15.91 8.06 -21.28
CA VAL A 405 -15.88 8.83 -20.04
C VAL A 405 -17.19 9.57 -19.83
N ARG A 406 -17.72 10.22 -20.87
CA ARG A 406 -19.02 10.91 -20.79
C ARG A 406 -20.15 9.95 -20.48
N THR A 407 -20.18 8.78 -21.11
CA THR A 407 -21.20 7.74 -20.87
C THR A 407 -21.15 7.26 -19.42
N LYS A 408 -19.96 6.98 -18.86
CA LYS A 408 -19.82 6.54 -17.47
C LYS A 408 -20.19 7.64 -16.48
N LEU A 409 -19.84 8.91 -16.75
CA LEU A 409 -20.25 10.05 -15.93
C LEU A 409 -21.77 10.22 -15.96
N ASN A 410 -22.41 10.21 -17.14
CA ASN A 410 -23.84 10.39 -17.26
C ASN A 410 -24.63 9.23 -16.62
N ALA A 411 -24.07 8.02 -16.59
CA ALA A 411 -24.64 6.87 -15.91
C ALA A 411 -24.36 6.88 -14.39
N GLY A 412 -23.73 7.93 -13.85
CA GLY A 412 -23.39 8.06 -12.42
C GLY A 412 -22.44 6.99 -11.89
N GLN A 413 -21.65 6.34 -12.75
CA GLN A 413 -20.76 5.26 -12.35
C GLN A 413 -19.55 5.75 -11.55
N LEU A 414 -19.20 7.03 -11.68
CA LEU A 414 -18.05 7.65 -10.98
C LEU A 414 -18.46 8.49 -9.77
N ASP A 415 -19.74 8.47 -9.36
CA ASP A 415 -20.26 9.34 -8.30
C ASP A 415 -19.65 9.05 -6.92
N GLU A 416 -19.23 7.82 -6.67
CA GLU A 416 -18.67 7.38 -5.40
C GLU A 416 -17.12 7.40 -5.40
N ALA A 417 -16.51 7.66 -6.57
CA ALA A 417 -15.06 7.75 -6.70
C ALA A 417 -14.56 9.15 -6.26
N PRO A 418 -13.49 9.24 -5.44
CA PRO A 418 -12.95 10.52 -4.96
C PRO A 418 -12.09 11.20 -6.03
N MET A 419 -12.70 11.50 -7.19
CA MET A 419 -12.03 12.12 -8.34
C MET A 419 -12.68 13.46 -8.71
N THR A 420 -11.85 14.45 -8.97
CA THR A 420 -12.29 15.75 -9.52
C THR A 420 -12.41 15.66 -11.05
N LEU A 421 -13.23 16.53 -11.65
CA LEU A 421 -13.33 16.62 -13.12
C LEU A 421 -11.97 16.92 -13.77
N ARG A 422 -11.11 17.68 -13.11
CA ARG A 422 -9.74 17.94 -13.58
C ARG A 422 -8.91 16.66 -13.62
N GLN A 423 -9.00 15.81 -12.60
CA GLN A 423 -8.30 14.52 -12.58
C GLN A 423 -8.82 13.58 -13.66
N ILE A 424 -10.13 13.55 -13.90
CA ILE A 424 -10.73 12.77 -14.99
C ILE A 424 -10.19 13.23 -16.35
N ASP A 425 -10.05 14.54 -16.55
CA ASP A 425 -9.46 15.08 -17.78
C ASP A 425 -7.98 14.70 -17.94
N GLN A 426 -7.21 14.73 -16.85
CA GLN A 426 -5.82 14.25 -16.83
C GLN A 426 -5.70 12.76 -17.17
N VAL A 427 -6.61 11.92 -16.67
CA VAL A 427 -6.69 10.49 -17.00
C VAL A 427 -6.96 10.29 -18.49
N LYS A 428 -7.93 11.02 -19.07
CA LYS A 428 -8.21 10.97 -20.52
C LYS A 428 -6.97 11.29 -21.36
N GLN A 429 -6.30 12.40 -21.03
CA GLN A 429 -5.08 12.82 -21.71
C GLN A 429 -3.99 11.76 -21.64
N GLU A 430 -3.83 11.13 -20.48
CA GLU A 430 -2.83 10.07 -20.30
C GLU A 430 -3.19 8.82 -21.10
N PHE A 431 -4.46 8.43 -21.15
CA PHE A 431 -4.93 7.34 -21.99
C PHE A 431 -4.65 7.61 -23.49
N VAL A 432 -5.02 8.81 -23.99
CA VAL A 432 -4.72 9.21 -25.39
C VAL A 432 -3.23 9.11 -25.67
N ARG A 433 -2.38 9.65 -24.77
CA ARG A 433 -0.93 9.64 -24.93
C ARG A 433 -0.36 8.23 -25.06
N ILE A 434 -0.73 7.33 -24.16
CA ILE A 434 -0.18 5.98 -24.11
C ILE A 434 -0.72 5.13 -25.26
N ILE A 435 -2.03 5.16 -25.49
CA ILE A 435 -2.67 4.34 -26.51
C ILE A 435 -2.22 4.79 -27.91
N SER A 436 -2.16 6.11 -28.18
CA SER A 436 -1.62 6.61 -29.45
C SER A 436 -0.17 6.18 -29.67
N GLY A 437 0.66 6.17 -28.61
CA GLY A 437 2.04 5.68 -28.68
C GLY A 437 2.15 4.18 -28.99
N MET A 438 1.22 3.36 -28.51
CA MET A 438 1.20 1.91 -28.77
C MET A 438 0.87 1.61 -30.25
N TYR A 439 0.03 2.44 -30.89
CA TYR A 439 -0.41 2.21 -32.26
C TYR A 439 0.42 2.98 -33.31
N HIS A 440 1.16 4.05 -32.94
CA HIS A 440 2.04 4.80 -33.86
C HIS A 440 3.29 4.02 -34.27
N ASN A 441 3.72 3.03 -33.53
CA ASN A 441 4.96 2.26 -33.80
C ASN A 441 4.78 1.07 -34.74
N ARG A 442 3.64 0.91 -35.41
CA ARG A 442 3.53 0.00 -36.55
C ARG A 442 4.04 0.72 -37.81
N ILE A 443 5.37 0.82 -37.93
CA ILE A 443 6.01 1.10 -39.20
C ILE A 443 5.72 -0.13 -40.05
N ASP A 444 4.97 0.05 -41.15
CA ASP A 444 4.89 -0.95 -42.22
C ASP A 444 6.31 -1.09 -42.79
N TYR A 445 7.04 -2.07 -42.33
CA TYR A 445 8.24 -2.50 -43.02
C TYR A 445 7.80 -2.98 -44.40
N PRO A 446 8.24 -2.35 -45.52
CA PRO A 446 7.94 -2.87 -46.83
C PRO A 446 8.48 -4.29 -46.88
N VAL A 447 7.59 -5.27 -47.05
CA VAL A 447 7.99 -6.64 -47.33
C VAL A 447 8.80 -6.56 -48.62
N SER A 448 10.13 -6.60 -48.53
CA SER A 448 11.00 -6.68 -49.67
C SER A 448 10.55 -7.93 -50.45
N SER A 449 10.11 -7.75 -51.69
CA SER A 449 9.74 -8.81 -52.60
C SER A 449 10.92 -9.69 -53.07
N GLY A 450 11.91 -9.85 -52.18
CA GLY A 450 13.01 -10.81 -52.31
C GLY A 450 12.57 -12.15 -51.77
N GLY A 451 12.16 -13.05 -52.62
CA GLY A 451 11.69 -14.39 -52.29
C GLY A 451 12.68 -15.16 -51.41
N ILE A 452 12.25 -15.36 -50.16
CA ILE A 452 12.84 -16.40 -49.31
C ILE A 452 12.11 -17.67 -49.63
N THR A 453 12.58 -18.41 -50.67
CA THR A 453 12.31 -19.86 -50.78
C THR A 453 13.14 -20.58 -49.75
N ALA A 454 12.73 -20.48 -48.48
CA ALA A 454 13.29 -21.36 -47.45
C ALA A 454 12.54 -22.69 -47.50
N THR A 455 13.06 -23.61 -48.29
CA THR A 455 12.74 -25.04 -48.16
C THR A 455 13.29 -25.55 -46.82
N TRP A 456 12.48 -25.42 -45.78
CA TRP A 456 12.79 -26.08 -44.51
C TRP A 456 12.47 -27.57 -44.64
N GLN A 457 13.47 -28.42 -44.79
CA GLN A 457 13.33 -29.87 -44.70
C GLN A 457 13.69 -30.29 -43.27
N PRO A 458 12.77 -30.97 -42.53
CA PRO A 458 13.12 -31.54 -41.23
C PRO A 458 14.12 -32.69 -41.44
N LYS A 459 15.31 -32.56 -40.87
CA LYS A 459 16.24 -33.71 -40.77
C LYS A 459 15.60 -34.73 -39.83
N ALA A 460 15.31 -35.92 -40.37
CA ALA A 460 15.00 -37.09 -39.58
C ALA A 460 16.20 -37.42 -38.68
N LEU A 461 15.98 -37.47 -37.39
CA LEU A 461 16.92 -38.06 -36.42
C LEU A 461 16.74 -39.56 -36.49
N ALA A 462 17.83 -40.21 -36.91
CA ALA A 462 18.04 -41.65 -36.79
C ALA A 462 18.57 -41.95 -35.38
#